data_f0e6d1a421c9fc8019b9d7f3d4f0c4d1
#
_entry.id   f0e6d1a421c9fc8019b9d7f3d4f0c4d1
#
_cell.length_a   1.000
_cell.length_b   1.000
_cell.length_c   1.000
_cell.angle_alpha   90.00
_cell.angle_beta   90.00
_cell.angle_gamma   90.00
#
_symmetry.space_group_name_H-M   'P 1'
#
loop_
_entity.id
_entity.type
_entity.pdbx_description
1 polymer ?
#
loop_
_entity_poly.entity_id
_entity_poly.type
_entity_poly.pdbx_seq_one_letter_code
_entity_poly.pdbx_strand_id
1 'polypeptide(L)'
;MDARTRVRQFLARGTADRPPFLVMATQYTARLAQCDPAELLADPGLFVRSYSESVAVLGLDAILIEVPLALASVRDPAARGFAVLRENLHRLRATLRDQIAIVALLPGPLTLAASLGVPATPDSLDDLVTVLISLQEYLGPAEFDALALLERAAVADLEVPALADAASAFWNVARYYSLPSLLIAAHATPQLATAGATAVAAWAGATAADLLSAGATAAGQPPPSVPAPLPPGAFYLTPDEIPPDTPVDTVRSLVR
;
A
#
# COMPACT_ATOMS: atom_id res chain seq x y z
N MET A 1 -8.62 -20.63 -1.64
CA MET A 1 -7.64 -19.87 -0.78
C MET A 1 -8.36 -18.66 -0.23
N ASP A 2 -8.18 -18.32 1.07
CA ASP A 2 -8.71 -17.06 1.60
C ASP A 2 -7.95 -15.85 1.04
N ALA A 3 -8.56 -14.66 1.14
CA ALA A 3 -8.02 -13.45 0.54
C ALA A 3 -6.65 -13.05 1.15
N ARG A 4 -6.52 -13.20 2.46
CA ARG A 4 -5.28 -12.90 3.19
C ARG A 4 -4.11 -13.75 2.71
N THR A 5 -4.30 -15.07 2.66
CA THR A 5 -3.28 -16.02 2.17
C THR A 5 -2.95 -15.76 0.71
N ARG A 6 -3.96 -15.48 -0.12
CA ARG A 6 -3.77 -15.14 -1.55
C ARG A 6 -2.85 -13.96 -1.74
N VAL A 7 -3.14 -12.84 -1.06
CA VAL A 7 -2.35 -11.60 -1.19
C VAL A 7 -0.92 -11.81 -0.69
N ARG A 8 -0.75 -12.38 0.50
CA ARG A 8 0.59 -12.66 1.05
C ARG A 8 1.42 -13.55 0.14
N GLN A 9 0.84 -14.65 -0.32
CA GLN A 9 1.53 -15.59 -1.20
C GLN A 9 1.86 -14.94 -2.54
N PHE A 10 0.91 -14.19 -3.12
CA PHE A 10 1.13 -13.55 -4.41
C PHE A 10 2.23 -12.49 -4.35
N LEU A 11 2.18 -11.58 -3.38
CA LEU A 11 3.20 -10.53 -3.22
C LEU A 11 4.59 -11.12 -2.92
N ALA A 12 4.65 -12.25 -2.21
CA ALA A 12 5.92 -12.90 -1.88
C ALA A 12 6.51 -13.78 -3.00
N ARG A 13 5.66 -14.34 -3.88
CA ARG A 13 6.08 -15.42 -4.83
C ARG A 13 5.61 -15.20 -6.28
N GLY A 14 4.83 -14.17 -6.55
CA GLY A 14 4.23 -13.90 -7.86
C GLY A 14 3.13 -14.89 -8.29
N THR A 15 2.69 -15.79 -7.39
CA THR A 15 1.72 -16.85 -7.72
C THR A 15 0.70 -17.05 -6.63
N ALA A 16 -0.56 -17.24 -7.01
CA ALA A 16 -1.67 -17.66 -6.17
C ALA A 16 -2.73 -18.38 -7.03
N ASP A 17 -3.88 -18.70 -6.43
CA ASP A 17 -5.02 -19.28 -7.16
C ASP A 17 -5.60 -18.34 -8.23
N ARG A 18 -5.50 -17.03 -8.01
CA ARG A 18 -5.73 -15.95 -8.98
C ARG A 18 -4.95 -14.70 -8.58
N PRO A 19 -4.71 -13.75 -9.50
CA PRO A 19 -4.14 -12.45 -9.16
C PRO A 19 -5.04 -11.72 -8.16
N PRO A 20 -4.47 -11.10 -7.10
CA PRO A 20 -5.25 -10.26 -6.19
C PRO A 20 -5.53 -8.89 -6.80
N PHE A 21 -6.59 -8.25 -6.30
CA PHE A 21 -6.89 -6.85 -6.56
C PHE A 21 -6.69 -6.03 -5.29
N LEU A 22 -5.75 -5.09 -5.33
CA LEU A 22 -5.39 -4.23 -4.21
C LEU A 22 -6.04 -2.86 -4.39
N VAL A 23 -6.71 -2.37 -3.35
CA VAL A 23 -7.58 -1.20 -3.47
C VAL A 23 -7.27 -0.15 -2.41
N MET A 24 -7.09 1.09 -2.84
CA MET A 24 -7.12 2.28 -2.00
C MET A 24 -8.57 2.79 -1.98
N ALA A 25 -9.24 2.67 -0.85
CA ALA A 25 -10.69 2.90 -0.79
C ALA A 25 -11.15 3.73 0.42
N THR A 26 -10.30 4.55 1.01
CA THR A 26 -10.67 5.34 2.21
C THR A 26 -11.79 6.33 1.91
N GLN A 27 -11.65 7.13 0.85
CA GLN A 27 -12.67 8.09 0.44
C GLN A 27 -13.97 7.40 0.00
N TYR A 28 -13.84 6.29 -0.73
CA TYR A 28 -14.99 5.51 -1.18
C TYR A 28 -15.75 4.89 0.00
N THR A 29 -15.02 4.35 0.98
CA THR A 29 -15.60 3.81 2.21
C THR A 29 -16.30 4.90 3.03
N ALA A 30 -15.70 6.08 3.16
CA ALA A 30 -16.32 7.23 3.83
C ALA A 30 -17.63 7.64 3.14
N ARG A 31 -17.65 7.69 1.81
CA ARG A 31 -18.88 7.96 1.05
C ARG A 31 -19.96 6.90 1.29
N LEU A 32 -19.62 5.61 1.23
CA LEU A 32 -20.61 4.54 1.51
C LEU A 32 -21.17 4.67 2.93
N ALA A 33 -20.34 5.09 3.89
CA ALA A 33 -20.72 5.35 5.27
C ALA A 33 -21.42 6.71 5.47
N GLN A 34 -21.51 7.55 4.45
CA GLN A 34 -22.06 8.90 4.48
C GLN A 34 -21.40 9.79 5.53
N CYS A 35 -20.06 9.73 5.65
CA CYS A 35 -19.24 10.53 6.56
C CYS A 35 -18.03 11.14 5.83
N ASP A 36 -17.36 12.07 6.50
CA ASP A 36 -16.07 12.61 6.02
C ASP A 36 -14.94 11.60 6.24
N PRO A 37 -13.94 11.49 5.34
CA PRO A 37 -12.77 10.66 5.55
C PRO A 37 -12.01 10.93 6.86
N ALA A 38 -11.97 12.17 7.32
CA ALA A 38 -11.34 12.50 8.59
C ALA A 38 -12.16 11.98 9.79
N GLU A 39 -13.49 12.03 9.72
CA GLU A 39 -14.38 11.43 10.73
C GLU A 39 -14.21 9.90 10.75
N LEU A 40 -14.17 9.28 9.55
CA LEU A 40 -13.93 7.85 9.41
C LEU A 40 -12.64 7.41 10.12
N LEU A 41 -11.56 8.16 9.92
CA LEU A 41 -10.26 7.85 10.53
C LEU A 41 -10.19 8.15 12.03
N ALA A 42 -11.00 9.08 12.53
CA ALA A 42 -10.99 9.53 13.92
C ALA A 42 -11.81 8.64 14.86
N ASP A 43 -12.78 7.87 14.34
CA ASP A 43 -13.68 7.01 15.13
C ASP A 43 -13.43 5.52 14.83
N PRO A 44 -12.83 4.76 15.77
CA PRO A 44 -12.57 3.33 15.57
C PRO A 44 -13.81 2.48 15.31
N GLY A 45 -14.96 2.83 15.88
CA GLY A 45 -16.20 2.11 15.66
C GLY A 45 -16.75 2.32 14.26
N LEU A 46 -16.76 3.58 13.80
CA LEU A 46 -17.14 3.96 12.44
C LEU A 46 -16.19 3.33 11.42
N PHE A 47 -14.89 3.43 11.66
CA PHE A 47 -13.85 2.85 10.80
C PHE A 47 -14.09 1.36 10.55
N VAL A 48 -14.17 0.55 11.62
CA VAL A 48 -14.33 -0.90 11.51
C VAL A 48 -15.62 -1.27 10.79
N ARG A 49 -16.74 -0.66 11.16
CA ARG A 49 -18.03 -0.93 10.53
C ARG A 49 -18.00 -0.63 9.05
N SER A 50 -17.54 0.57 8.68
CA SER A 50 -17.56 1.04 7.30
C SER A 50 -16.63 0.24 6.39
N TYR A 51 -15.43 -0.10 6.85
CA TYR A 51 -14.54 -0.97 6.08
C TYR A 51 -15.09 -2.39 5.97
N SER A 52 -15.69 -2.94 7.02
CA SER A 52 -16.31 -4.27 6.96
C SER A 52 -17.47 -4.32 5.97
N GLU A 53 -18.31 -3.29 5.94
CA GLU A 53 -19.39 -3.16 4.95
C GLU A 53 -18.83 -3.01 3.53
N SER A 54 -17.82 -2.17 3.33
CA SER A 54 -17.16 -1.98 2.01
C SER A 54 -16.56 -3.28 1.49
N VAL A 55 -15.85 -4.04 2.33
CA VAL A 55 -15.30 -5.35 1.98
C VAL A 55 -16.39 -6.32 1.55
N ALA A 56 -17.49 -6.40 2.31
CA ALA A 56 -18.60 -7.29 2.00
C ALA A 56 -19.31 -6.87 0.70
N VAL A 57 -19.51 -5.57 0.49
CA VAL A 57 -20.19 -5.04 -0.69
C VAL A 57 -19.33 -5.17 -1.94
N LEU A 58 -18.03 -4.92 -1.86
CA LEU A 58 -17.15 -4.88 -3.04
C LEU A 58 -16.47 -6.22 -3.33
N GLY A 59 -16.37 -7.12 -2.37
CA GLY A 59 -15.71 -8.42 -2.53
C GLY A 59 -14.18 -8.30 -2.70
N LEU A 60 -13.55 -7.39 -1.97
CA LEU A 60 -12.13 -7.09 -2.08
C LEU A 60 -11.24 -8.23 -1.58
N ASP A 61 -10.03 -8.36 -2.16
CA ASP A 61 -8.98 -9.25 -1.65
C ASP A 61 -8.08 -8.53 -0.63
N ALA A 62 -7.82 -7.24 -0.86
CA ALA A 62 -6.99 -6.42 0.02
C ALA A 62 -7.47 -4.98 0.05
N ILE A 63 -7.25 -4.35 1.19
CA ILE A 63 -7.34 -2.90 1.36
C ILE A 63 -5.97 -2.33 1.70
N LEU A 64 -5.64 -1.23 1.05
CA LEU A 64 -4.48 -0.43 1.39
C LEU A 64 -4.94 0.67 2.33
N ILE A 65 -4.40 0.66 3.54
CA ILE A 65 -4.64 1.71 4.54
C ILE A 65 -3.48 2.68 4.50
N GLU A 66 -3.72 3.83 3.88
CA GLU A 66 -2.70 4.88 3.81
C GLU A 66 -2.50 5.53 5.18
N VAL A 67 -1.25 5.59 5.61
CA VAL A 67 -0.85 6.41 6.75
C VAL A 67 -0.82 7.87 6.28
N PRO A 68 -1.65 8.77 6.85
CA PRO A 68 -1.70 10.16 6.41
C PRO A 68 -0.31 10.81 6.46
N LEU A 69 0.07 11.51 5.40
CA LEU A 69 1.37 12.17 5.28
C LEU A 69 1.64 13.13 6.45
N ALA A 70 0.60 13.82 6.92
CA ALA A 70 0.67 14.70 8.09
C ALA A 70 1.07 13.94 9.37
N LEU A 71 0.69 12.68 9.52
CA LEU A 71 1.13 11.84 10.63
C LEU A 71 2.55 11.31 10.39
N ALA A 72 2.85 10.83 9.20
CA ALA A 72 4.17 10.29 8.87
C ALA A 72 5.31 11.32 8.99
N SER A 73 5.00 12.62 8.93
CA SER A 73 5.95 13.71 9.16
C SER A 73 6.20 14.02 10.65
N VAL A 74 5.44 13.43 11.58
CA VAL A 74 5.61 13.63 13.02
C VAL A 74 6.61 12.60 13.55
N ARG A 75 7.73 13.09 14.13
CA ARG A 75 8.78 12.22 14.70
C ARG A 75 8.37 11.50 15.98
N ASP A 76 7.25 11.86 16.59
CA ASP A 76 6.75 11.23 17.82
C ASP A 76 5.58 10.28 17.50
N PRO A 77 5.84 8.94 17.50
CA PRO A 77 4.80 7.94 17.27
C PRO A 77 3.71 7.93 18.34
N ALA A 78 3.95 8.52 19.51
CA ALA A 78 2.96 8.62 20.58
C ALA A 78 1.93 9.74 20.35
N ALA A 79 2.07 10.54 19.27
CA ALA A 79 1.06 11.53 18.89
C ALA A 79 -0.33 10.89 18.77
N ARG A 80 -1.34 11.60 19.27
CA ARG A 80 -2.72 11.09 19.41
C ARG A 80 -3.28 10.46 18.12
N GLY A 81 -2.94 11.00 16.95
CA GLY A 81 -3.42 10.47 15.66
C GLY A 81 -2.96 9.04 15.37
N PHE A 82 -1.74 8.69 15.76
CA PHE A 82 -1.21 7.32 15.60
C PHE A 82 -1.88 6.33 16.55
N ALA A 83 -2.18 6.75 17.79
CA ALA A 83 -2.88 5.88 18.74
C ALA A 83 -4.27 5.48 18.20
N VAL A 84 -5.00 6.43 17.60
CA VAL A 84 -6.30 6.17 16.98
C VAL A 84 -6.13 5.24 15.76
N LEU A 85 -5.17 5.52 14.88
CA LEU A 85 -4.93 4.68 13.70
C LEU A 85 -4.56 3.23 14.10
N ARG A 86 -3.70 3.06 15.12
CA ARG A 86 -3.34 1.75 15.66
C ARG A 86 -4.57 1.01 16.20
N GLU A 87 -5.43 1.69 16.95
CA GLU A 87 -6.67 1.11 17.46
C GLU A 87 -7.61 0.72 16.32
N ASN A 88 -7.75 1.56 15.30
CA ASN A 88 -8.52 1.27 14.09
C ASN A 88 -8.06 -0.03 13.43
N LEU A 89 -6.75 -0.16 13.21
CA LEU A 89 -6.14 -1.33 12.57
C LEU A 89 -6.34 -2.59 13.41
N HIS A 90 -6.07 -2.52 14.72
CA HIS A 90 -6.25 -3.64 15.63
C HIS A 90 -7.69 -4.16 15.63
N ARG A 91 -8.68 -3.26 15.76
CA ARG A 91 -10.11 -3.63 15.73
C ARG A 91 -10.54 -4.16 14.37
N LEU A 92 -10.06 -3.55 13.29
CA LEU A 92 -10.37 -4.01 11.93
C LEU A 92 -9.84 -5.43 11.71
N ARG A 93 -8.59 -5.70 12.11
CA ARG A 93 -7.98 -7.03 12.04
C ARG A 93 -8.77 -8.05 12.86
N ALA A 94 -9.13 -7.72 14.10
CA ALA A 94 -9.92 -8.59 14.96
C ALA A 94 -11.29 -8.93 14.36
N THR A 95 -11.90 -8.00 13.63
CA THR A 95 -13.21 -8.17 13.00
C THR A 95 -13.13 -8.97 11.71
N LEU A 96 -12.23 -8.60 10.79
CA LEU A 96 -12.16 -9.19 9.45
C LEU A 96 -11.32 -10.48 9.40
N ARG A 97 -10.42 -10.68 10.37
CA ARG A 97 -9.55 -11.88 10.45
C ARG A 97 -8.88 -12.19 9.11
N ASP A 98 -9.21 -13.36 8.52
CA ASP A 98 -8.62 -13.84 7.26
C ASP A 98 -9.48 -13.52 6.02
N GLN A 99 -10.56 -12.77 6.20
CA GLN A 99 -11.47 -12.42 5.09
C GLN A 99 -10.84 -11.47 4.09
N ILE A 100 -9.87 -10.65 4.54
CA ILE A 100 -9.20 -9.68 3.71
C ILE A 100 -7.75 -9.48 4.15
N ALA A 101 -6.87 -9.15 3.21
CA ALA A 101 -5.55 -8.66 3.53
C ALA A 101 -5.57 -7.16 3.86
N ILE A 102 -4.82 -6.76 4.87
CA ILE A 102 -4.57 -5.36 5.23
C ILE A 102 -3.13 -5.03 4.86
N VAL A 103 -2.95 -4.07 3.96
CA VAL A 103 -1.65 -3.57 3.54
C VAL A 103 -1.44 -2.19 4.14
N ALA A 104 -0.42 -2.03 4.97
CA ALA A 104 -0.03 -0.70 5.43
C ALA A 104 0.68 0.05 4.29
N LEU A 105 0.17 1.21 3.94
CA LEU A 105 0.72 2.07 2.91
C LEU A 105 1.33 3.31 3.55
N LEU A 106 2.66 3.36 3.61
CA LEU A 106 3.41 4.49 4.12
C LEU A 106 3.92 5.35 2.97
N PRO A 107 4.05 6.68 3.15
CA PRO A 107 4.75 7.49 2.17
C PRO A 107 6.19 7.01 2.01
N GLY A 108 6.68 6.96 0.79
CA GLY A 108 8.07 6.62 0.53
C GLY A 108 9.03 7.74 0.93
N PRO A 109 10.33 7.46 1.12
CA PRO A 109 11.29 8.43 1.62
C PRO A 109 11.46 9.65 0.70
N LEU A 110 11.39 9.50 -0.63
CA LEU A 110 11.42 10.63 -1.56
C LEU A 110 10.16 11.51 -1.43
N THR A 111 9.00 10.89 -1.30
CA THR A 111 7.73 11.58 -1.05
C THR A 111 7.77 12.37 0.26
N LEU A 112 8.32 11.77 1.30
CA LEU A 112 8.48 12.40 2.61
C LEU A 112 9.46 13.58 2.53
N ALA A 113 10.61 13.40 1.89
CA ALA A 113 11.60 14.47 1.68
C ALA A 113 10.97 15.67 0.97
N ALA A 114 10.25 15.42 -0.13
CA ALA A 114 9.56 16.47 -0.88
C ALA A 114 8.51 17.21 -0.03
N SER A 115 7.73 16.47 0.77
CA SER A 115 6.68 17.07 1.62
C SER A 115 7.23 17.93 2.76
N LEU A 116 8.42 17.59 3.26
CA LEU A 116 9.12 18.32 4.32
C LEU A 116 10.02 19.44 3.79
N GLY A 117 10.18 19.53 2.46
CA GLY A 117 11.08 20.48 1.82
C GLY A 117 12.57 20.22 2.12
N VAL A 118 12.92 18.95 2.40
CA VAL A 118 14.32 18.54 2.63
C VAL A 118 14.92 17.95 1.34
N PRO A 119 16.21 18.22 1.05
CA PRO A 119 16.87 17.60 -0.10
C PRO A 119 16.90 16.08 0.05
N ALA A 120 16.68 15.33 -1.03
CA ALA A 120 16.77 13.88 -1.07
C ALA A 120 18.24 13.41 -1.15
N THR A 121 19.04 13.72 -0.12
CA THR A 121 20.41 13.21 0.03
C THR A 121 20.41 11.85 0.73
N PRO A 122 21.44 11.01 0.59
CA PRO A 122 21.52 9.74 1.29
C PRO A 122 21.25 9.87 2.79
N ASP A 123 21.91 10.79 3.48
CA ASP A 123 21.76 10.99 4.93
C ASP A 123 20.32 11.38 5.31
N SER A 124 19.68 12.28 4.54
CA SER A 124 18.29 12.68 4.81
C SER A 124 17.30 11.56 4.53
N LEU A 125 17.53 10.74 3.51
CA LEU A 125 16.69 9.58 3.21
C LEU A 125 16.80 8.51 4.31
N ASP A 126 18.00 8.25 4.84
CA ASP A 126 18.23 7.34 5.96
C ASP A 126 17.51 7.80 7.23
N ASP A 127 17.56 9.09 7.54
CA ASP A 127 16.82 9.67 8.66
C ASP A 127 15.29 9.47 8.49
N LEU A 128 14.77 9.70 7.29
CA LEU A 128 13.34 9.53 7.00
C LEU A 128 12.92 8.06 7.07
N VAL A 129 13.74 7.15 6.57
CA VAL A 129 13.48 5.69 6.68
C VAL A 129 13.48 5.26 8.14
N THR A 130 14.34 5.80 8.99
CA THR A 130 14.32 5.54 10.43
C THR A 130 12.98 5.94 11.07
N VAL A 131 12.41 7.08 10.66
CA VAL A 131 11.07 7.50 11.09
C VAL A 131 9.99 6.52 10.62
N LEU A 132 10.06 6.07 9.35
CA LEU A 132 9.10 5.11 8.80
C LEU A 132 9.17 3.75 9.51
N ILE A 133 10.36 3.28 9.88
CA ILE A 133 10.56 2.06 10.66
C ILE A 133 9.90 2.20 12.03
N SER A 134 10.18 3.30 12.74
CA SER A 134 9.59 3.57 14.06
C SER A 134 8.06 3.60 14.00
N LEU A 135 7.51 4.19 12.94
CA LEU A 135 6.06 4.25 12.72
C LEU A 135 5.47 2.86 12.45
N GLN A 136 6.11 2.07 11.60
CA GLN A 136 5.70 0.70 11.33
C GLN A 136 5.67 -0.16 12.61
N GLU A 137 6.71 -0.08 13.43
CA GLU A 137 6.80 -0.80 14.70
C GLU A 137 5.71 -0.35 15.69
N TYR A 138 5.43 0.94 15.75
CA TYR A 138 4.38 1.47 16.61
C TYR A 138 2.98 1.02 16.18
N LEU A 139 2.69 1.00 14.88
CA LEU A 139 1.38 0.55 14.36
C LEU A 139 1.13 -0.95 14.60
N GLY A 140 2.17 -1.73 14.82
CA GLY A 140 2.11 -3.16 15.12
C GLY A 140 2.11 -4.02 13.86
N PRO A 141 3.26 -4.59 13.50
CA PRO A 141 3.40 -5.39 12.27
C PRO A 141 2.48 -6.60 12.20
N ALA A 142 2.00 -7.12 13.34
CA ALA A 142 1.07 -8.24 13.40
C ALA A 142 -0.31 -7.94 12.80
N GLU A 143 -0.67 -6.67 12.66
CA GLU A 143 -1.95 -6.23 12.10
C GLU A 143 -1.95 -6.23 10.56
N PHE A 144 -0.77 -6.33 9.94
CA PHE A 144 -0.60 -6.22 8.50
C PHE A 144 -0.30 -7.56 7.83
N ASP A 145 -0.62 -7.64 6.55
CA ASP A 145 -0.30 -8.77 5.68
C ASP A 145 0.79 -8.44 4.66
N ALA A 146 1.03 -7.15 4.44
CA ALA A 146 2.14 -6.62 3.66
C ALA A 146 2.42 -5.17 4.08
N LEU A 147 3.61 -4.71 3.78
CA LEU A 147 4.03 -3.32 3.96
C LEU A 147 4.33 -2.70 2.61
N ALA A 148 3.82 -1.50 2.39
CA ALA A 148 4.02 -0.76 1.14
C ALA A 148 4.64 0.62 1.40
N LEU A 149 5.55 1.03 0.53
CA LEU A 149 6.00 2.41 0.39
C LEU A 149 5.39 3.01 -0.89
N LEU A 150 4.87 4.22 -0.79
CA LEU A 150 4.28 4.96 -1.90
C LEU A 150 5.13 6.18 -2.25
N GLU A 151 5.75 6.15 -3.43
CA GLU A 151 6.40 7.30 -4.01
C GLU A 151 5.43 8.02 -4.95
N ARG A 152 4.93 9.19 -4.50
CA ARG A 152 4.00 10.01 -5.30
C ARG A 152 4.72 10.86 -6.34
N ALA A 153 5.99 11.20 -6.12
CA ALA A 153 6.83 11.82 -7.11
C ALA A 153 7.28 10.81 -8.17
N ALA A 154 7.61 11.27 -9.36
CA ALA A 154 8.25 10.42 -10.36
C ALA A 154 9.62 9.97 -9.85
N VAL A 155 9.88 8.66 -9.90
CA VAL A 155 11.19 8.10 -9.52
C VAL A 155 12.01 7.94 -10.79
N ALA A 156 13.01 8.80 -10.95
CA ALA A 156 13.94 8.72 -12.08
C ALA A 156 14.97 7.60 -11.87
N ASP A 157 15.54 7.07 -12.95
CA ASP A 157 16.55 6.00 -12.92
C ASP A 157 17.73 6.31 -12.00
N LEU A 158 18.15 7.57 -11.96
CA LEU A 158 19.27 8.03 -11.12
C LEU A 158 18.94 8.01 -9.62
N GLU A 159 17.64 8.01 -9.25
CA GLU A 159 17.18 8.01 -7.87
C GLU A 159 16.95 6.58 -7.35
N VAL A 160 16.75 5.59 -8.24
CA VAL A 160 16.47 4.21 -7.84
C VAL A 160 17.56 3.61 -6.94
N PRO A 161 18.87 3.78 -7.20
CA PRO A 161 19.91 3.27 -6.32
C PRO A 161 19.86 3.90 -4.91
N ALA A 162 19.67 5.22 -4.82
CA ALA A 162 19.58 5.91 -3.54
C ALA A 162 18.32 5.51 -2.77
N LEU A 163 17.20 5.35 -3.47
CA LEU A 163 15.96 4.82 -2.90
C LEU A 163 16.13 3.38 -2.41
N ALA A 164 16.77 2.52 -3.19
CA ALA A 164 17.03 1.13 -2.84
C ALA A 164 17.91 1.01 -1.59
N ASP A 165 18.96 1.81 -1.51
CA ASP A 165 19.89 1.84 -0.39
C ASP A 165 19.18 2.31 0.88
N ALA A 166 18.54 3.47 0.86
CA ALA A 166 17.79 3.99 1.99
C ALA A 166 16.65 3.04 2.44
N ALA A 167 15.83 2.55 1.50
CA ALA A 167 14.73 1.66 1.83
C ALA A 167 15.16 0.26 2.29
N SER A 168 16.44 -0.11 2.14
CA SER A 168 16.94 -1.44 2.49
C SER A 168 16.68 -1.79 3.96
N ALA A 169 16.86 -0.84 4.88
CA ALA A 169 16.58 -1.00 6.30
C ALA A 169 15.09 -1.28 6.55
N PHE A 170 14.20 -0.56 5.89
CA PHE A 170 12.75 -0.77 5.97
C PHE A 170 12.36 -2.17 5.46
N TRP A 171 12.94 -2.61 4.32
CA TRP A 171 12.69 -3.96 3.80
C TRP A 171 13.25 -5.06 4.71
N ASN A 172 14.36 -4.81 5.42
CA ASN A 172 14.88 -5.74 6.42
C ASN A 172 13.91 -5.94 7.58
N VAL A 173 13.27 -4.86 8.06
CA VAL A 173 12.24 -4.94 9.12
C VAL A 173 11.02 -5.70 8.60
N ALA A 174 10.55 -5.44 7.37
CA ALA A 174 9.47 -6.21 6.77
C ALA A 174 9.80 -7.72 6.73
N ARG A 175 11.01 -8.08 6.29
CA ARG A 175 11.49 -9.47 6.26
C ARG A 175 11.56 -10.11 7.65
N TYR A 176 12.01 -9.36 8.67
CA TYR A 176 12.04 -9.84 10.05
C TYR A 176 10.65 -10.28 10.53
N TYR A 177 9.62 -9.53 10.18
CA TYR A 177 8.23 -9.87 10.50
C TYR A 177 7.59 -10.82 9.47
N SER A 178 8.34 -11.34 8.50
CA SER A 178 7.84 -12.21 7.43
C SER A 178 6.69 -11.58 6.64
N LEU A 179 6.76 -10.26 6.44
CA LEU A 179 5.80 -9.50 5.64
C LEU A 179 6.34 -9.27 4.22
N PRO A 180 5.58 -9.59 3.18
CA PRO A 180 5.88 -9.12 1.84
C PRO A 180 5.99 -7.60 1.80
N SER A 181 6.91 -7.08 0.99
CA SER A 181 7.12 -5.66 0.80
C SER A 181 6.68 -5.24 -0.60
N LEU A 182 6.05 -4.08 -0.71
CA LEU A 182 5.54 -3.53 -1.97
C LEU A 182 6.06 -2.09 -2.13
N LEU A 183 6.69 -1.80 -3.26
CA LEU A 183 7.02 -0.44 -3.65
C LEU A 183 6.05 0.01 -4.73
N ILE A 184 5.37 1.11 -4.50
CA ILE A 184 4.43 1.73 -5.44
C ILE A 184 5.00 3.08 -5.85
N ALA A 185 5.07 3.35 -7.15
CA ALA A 185 5.46 4.65 -7.67
C ALA A 185 4.37 5.23 -8.58
N ALA A 186 4.09 6.51 -8.45
CA ALA A 186 3.14 7.19 -9.32
C ALA A 186 3.61 7.17 -10.78
N HIS A 187 4.91 7.32 -10.99
CA HIS A 187 5.54 7.18 -12.30
C HIS A 187 6.93 6.57 -12.13
N ALA A 188 7.22 5.50 -12.86
CA ALA A 188 8.48 4.79 -12.72
C ALA A 188 8.98 4.21 -14.03
N THR A 189 10.26 3.87 -14.03
CA THR A 189 10.94 3.12 -15.07
C THR A 189 11.07 1.63 -14.67
N PRO A 190 11.43 0.73 -15.58
CA PRO A 190 11.65 -0.68 -15.27
C PRO A 190 12.69 -0.92 -14.16
N GLN A 191 13.68 -0.03 -14.01
CA GLN A 191 14.73 -0.11 -12.99
C GLN A 191 14.17 -0.12 -11.56
N LEU A 192 12.94 0.38 -11.35
CA LEU A 192 12.28 0.31 -10.03
C LEU A 192 12.22 -1.12 -9.47
N ALA A 193 12.22 -2.15 -10.32
CA ALA A 193 12.27 -3.55 -9.91
C ALA A 193 13.51 -3.91 -9.06
N THR A 194 14.57 -3.11 -9.16
CA THR A 194 15.82 -3.32 -8.40
C THR A 194 15.84 -2.64 -7.03
N ALA A 195 14.76 -1.94 -6.64
CA ALA A 195 14.70 -1.19 -5.38
C ALA A 195 14.54 -2.07 -4.12
N GLY A 196 14.59 -3.40 -4.24
CA GLY A 196 14.70 -4.35 -3.13
C GLY A 196 13.38 -4.78 -2.49
N ALA A 197 12.23 -4.23 -2.89
CA ALA A 197 10.91 -4.72 -2.49
C ALA A 197 10.59 -6.09 -3.11
N THR A 198 9.76 -6.91 -2.46
CA THR A 198 9.32 -8.21 -3.03
C THR A 198 8.35 -8.04 -4.19
N ALA A 199 7.54 -6.98 -4.17
CA ALA A 199 6.64 -6.63 -5.25
C ALA A 199 6.80 -5.15 -5.61
N VAL A 200 6.54 -4.80 -6.85
CA VAL A 200 6.65 -3.42 -7.36
C VAL A 200 5.41 -3.08 -8.18
N ALA A 201 4.96 -1.84 -8.07
CA ALA A 201 3.85 -1.34 -8.88
C ALA A 201 4.15 0.06 -9.39
N ALA A 202 3.71 0.35 -10.60
CA ALA A 202 3.76 1.69 -11.17
C ALA A 202 2.37 2.07 -11.71
N TRP A 203 1.97 3.32 -11.51
CA TRP A 203 0.72 3.83 -12.08
C TRP A 203 0.90 4.35 -13.49
N ALA A 204 2.09 4.83 -13.81
CA ALA A 204 2.47 5.27 -15.15
C ALA A 204 3.94 4.95 -15.44
N GLY A 205 4.33 5.00 -16.70
CA GLY A 205 5.67 4.67 -17.16
C GLY A 205 5.83 3.18 -17.43
N ALA A 206 6.51 2.45 -16.55
CA ALA A 206 6.71 1.01 -16.70
C ALA A 206 5.41 0.21 -16.54
N THR A 207 5.18 -0.76 -17.41
CA THR A 207 4.09 -1.73 -17.27
C THR A 207 4.47 -2.86 -16.30
N ALA A 208 3.48 -3.66 -15.87
CA ALA A 208 3.78 -4.84 -15.06
C ALA A 208 4.71 -5.83 -15.79
N ALA A 209 4.58 -5.96 -17.10
CA ALA A 209 5.47 -6.80 -17.91
C ALA A 209 6.92 -6.29 -17.92
N ASP A 210 7.11 -4.96 -17.99
CA ASP A 210 8.45 -4.34 -17.93
C ASP A 210 9.10 -4.59 -16.57
N LEU A 211 8.35 -4.40 -15.48
CA LEU A 211 8.83 -4.61 -14.12
C LEU A 211 9.19 -6.07 -13.85
N LEU A 212 8.36 -7.02 -14.31
CA LEU A 212 8.64 -8.45 -14.21
C LEU A 212 9.89 -8.84 -15.01
N SER A 213 10.03 -8.30 -16.23
CA SER A 213 11.20 -8.52 -17.07
C SER A 213 12.49 -7.96 -16.47
N ALA A 214 12.37 -6.89 -15.67
CA ALA A 214 13.48 -6.27 -14.94
C ALA A 214 13.79 -6.95 -13.59
N GLY A 215 13.05 -7.99 -13.21
CA GLY A 215 13.36 -8.85 -12.06
C GLY A 215 12.43 -8.72 -10.85
N ALA A 216 11.31 -8.00 -10.92
CA ALA A 216 10.31 -8.00 -9.86
C ALA A 216 9.69 -9.40 -9.70
N THR A 217 9.49 -9.85 -8.46
CA THR A 217 8.82 -11.13 -8.17
C THR A 217 7.32 -11.06 -8.50
N ALA A 218 6.69 -9.92 -8.17
CA ALA A 218 5.32 -9.61 -8.54
C ALA A 218 5.24 -8.14 -8.98
N ALA A 219 4.39 -7.82 -9.95
CA ALA A 219 4.28 -6.47 -10.45
C ALA A 219 2.82 -6.01 -10.58
N GLY A 220 2.54 -4.81 -10.06
CA GLY A 220 1.22 -4.19 -10.08
C GLY A 220 1.09 -3.14 -11.18
N GLN A 221 -0.11 -3.04 -11.73
CA GLN A 221 -0.49 -1.99 -12.66
C GLN A 221 -1.94 -1.54 -12.41
N PRO A 222 -2.34 -0.34 -12.84
CA PRO A 222 -3.73 0.08 -12.81
C PRO A 222 -4.61 -0.85 -13.65
N PRO A 223 -5.87 -1.08 -13.23
CA PRO A 223 -6.80 -1.82 -14.06
C PRO A 223 -7.06 -1.06 -15.36
N PRO A 224 -7.01 -1.73 -16.52
CA PRO A 224 -7.34 -1.11 -17.79
C PRO A 224 -8.84 -0.81 -17.88
N SER A 225 -9.21 0.16 -18.76
CA SER A 225 -10.62 0.46 -19.04
C SER A 225 -11.38 -0.72 -19.67
N VAL A 226 -10.66 -1.61 -20.36
CA VAL A 226 -11.17 -2.87 -20.91
C VAL A 226 -10.38 -4.01 -20.26
N PRO A 227 -11.05 -5.01 -19.66
CA PRO A 227 -10.37 -6.15 -19.05
C PRO A 227 -9.42 -6.83 -20.05
N ALA A 228 -8.17 -6.99 -19.64
CA ALA A 228 -7.14 -7.68 -20.41
C ALA A 228 -6.48 -8.73 -19.52
N PRO A 229 -6.03 -9.86 -20.09
CA PRO A 229 -5.32 -10.86 -19.30
C PRO A 229 -4.01 -10.27 -18.74
N LEU A 230 -3.78 -10.50 -17.45
CA LEU A 230 -2.53 -10.14 -16.81
C LEU A 230 -1.43 -11.15 -17.15
N PRO A 231 -0.18 -10.71 -17.34
CA PRO A 231 0.94 -11.64 -17.40
C PRO A 231 1.09 -12.39 -16.05
N PRO A 232 1.66 -13.61 -16.05
CA PRO A 232 1.96 -14.31 -14.80
C PRO A 232 2.81 -13.44 -13.87
N GLY A 233 2.44 -13.39 -12.60
CA GLY A 233 3.10 -12.52 -11.61
C GLY A 233 2.56 -11.08 -11.55
N ALA A 234 1.65 -10.69 -12.43
CA ALA A 234 1.04 -9.36 -12.38
C ALA A 234 -0.27 -9.34 -11.58
N PHE A 235 -0.59 -8.17 -11.02
CA PHE A 235 -1.83 -7.91 -10.27
C PHE A 235 -2.36 -6.50 -10.58
N TYR A 236 -3.62 -6.28 -10.25
CA TYR A 236 -4.22 -4.94 -10.35
C TYR A 236 -4.13 -4.19 -9.03
N LEU A 237 -3.80 -2.90 -9.14
CA LEU A 237 -3.73 -1.95 -8.04
C LEU A 237 -4.45 -0.67 -8.48
N THR A 238 -5.33 -0.13 -7.65
CA THR A 238 -5.89 1.20 -7.95
C THR A 238 -4.78 2.25 -7.95
N PRO A 239 -4.75 3.16 -8.97
CA PRO A 239 -3.67 4.16 -9.09
C PRO A 239 -3.77 5.24 -8.02
N ASP A 240 -4.94 5.42 -7.42
CA ASP A 240 -5.22 6.33 -6.33
C ASP A 240 -6.45 5.82 -5.57
N GLU A 241 -6.97 6.60 -4.65
CA GLU A 241 -8.28 6.33 -4.05
C GLU A 241 -9.34 6.15 -5.13
N ILE A 242 -10.24 5.19 -4.93
CA ILE A 242 -11.42 5.06 -5.80
C ILE A 242 -12.23 6.36 -5.67
N PRO A 243 -12.52 7.06 -6.78
CA PRO A 243 -13.33 8.26 -6.72
C PRO A 243 -14.66 7.99 -6.00
N PRO A 244 -15.07 8.86 -5.07
CA PRO A 244 -16.24 8.61 -4.23
C PRO A 244 -17.55 8.50 -5.03
N ASP A 245 -17.63 9.06 -6.23
CA ASP A 245 -18.78 9.00 -7.14
C ASP A 245 -18.82 7.74 -8.02
N THR A 246 -17.80 6.89 -7.98
CA THR A 246 -17.75 5.64 -8.76
C THR A 246 -18.90 4.71 -8.36
N PRO A 247 -19.71 4.21 -9.32
CA PRO A 247 -20.78 3.27 -9.01
C PRO A 247 -20.25 1.95 -8.42
N VAL A 248 -20.97 1.39 -7.45
CA VAL A 248 -20.59 0.13 -6.78
C VAL A 248 -20.39 -1.02 -7.78
N ASP A 249 -21.26 -1.14 -8.79
CA ASP A 249 -21.14 -2.20 -9.79
C ASP A 249 -19.89 -2.04 -10.67
N THR A 250 -19.45 -0.81 -10.93
CA THR A 250 -18.17 -0.55 -11.61
C THR A 250 -17.00 -1.06 -10.78
N VAL A 251 -16.95 -0.74 -9.49
CA VAL A 251 -15.88 -1.25 -8.60
C VAL A 251 -15.92 -2.77 -8.52
N ARG A 252 -17.10 -3.38 -8.36
CA ARG A 252 -17.24 -4.84 -8.35
C ARG A 252 -16.76 -5.50 -9.64
N SER A 253 -16.95 -4.87 -10.78
CA SER A 253 -16.50 -5.41 -12.07
C SER A 253 -14.98 -5.44 -12.21
N LEU A 254 -14.26 -4.57 -11.48
CA LEU A 254 -12.79 -4.56 -11.45
C LEU A 254 -12.20 -5.68 -10.56
N VAL A 255 -12.97 -6.16 -9.59
CA VAL A 255 -12.51 -7.17 -8.62
C VAL A 255 -12.74 -8.61 -9.11
N ARG A 256 -13.63 -8.81 -10.10
CA ARG A 256 -13.99 -10.11 -10.67
C ARG A 256 -13.11 -10.49 -11.84
#